data_f4729ed16bc0b15b50dd04861c95c233
#
_entry.id   f4729ed16bc0b15b50dd04861c95c233
#
_cell.length_a   1.000
_cell.length_b   1.000
_cell.length_c   1.000
_cell.angle_alpha   90.00
_cell.angle_beta   90.00
_cell.angle_gamma   90.00
#
_symmetry.space_group_name_H-M   'P 1'
#
loop_
_entity.id
_entity.type
_entity.pdbx_description
1 polymer ?
#
loop_
_entity_poly.entity_id
_entity_poly.type
_entity_poly.pdbx_seq_one_letter_code
_entity_poly.pdbx_strand_id
1 'polypeptide(L)'
;MFETPETKGEQSGTGKWIGVAVVIAVIIGGVVFFMGRKDGSQNAATAAPMSSVPSAQANADAVKDLRVVSRKMDKDYSGAAGWSVELRNLSQVYSYSNIQYETTYVAADSTLLATNHGTIPSLTLDPGESQTAQFREALPGGTALYTLKITGAIASK
;
A
#
# COMPACT_ATOMS: atom_id res chain seq x y z
N MET A 1 -2.04 -49.85 39.12
CA MET A 1 -1.08 -49.24 38.18
C MET A 1 -1.87 -48.40 37.23
N PHE A 2 -1.93 -47.12 37.48
CA PHE A 2 -2.63 -46.17 36.60
C PHE A 2 -1.57 -45.31 35.92
N GLU A 3 -1.40 -45.47 34.61
CA GLU A 3 -0.54 -44.63 33.80
C GLU A 3 -1.26 -43.30 33.50
N THR A 4 -0.60 -42.22 33.85
CA THR A 4 -1.03 -40.83 33.58
C THR A 4 -0.63 -40.47 32.13
N PRO A 5 -1.52 -39.94 31.25
CA PRO A 5 -1.10 -39.50 29.94
C PRO A 5 -0.35 -38.16 30.05
N GLU A 6 0.85 -38.15 29.48
CA GLU A 6 1.67 -36.94 29.29
C GLU A 6 0.94 -35.94 28.39
N THR A 7 0.67 -34.79 28.92
CA THR A 7 0.18 -33.62 28.18
C THR A 7 1.30 -33.04 27.33
N LYS A 8 1.30 -33.30 26.05
CA LYS A 8 2.18 -32.71 25.04
C LYS A 8 1.86 -31.21 24.95
N GLY A 9 2.79 -30.39 25.43
CA GLY A 9 2.66 -28.95 25.45
C GLY A 9 2.49 -28.39 24.03
N GLU A 10 1.37 -27.71 23.80
CA GLU A 10 1.17 -26.87 22.62
C GLU A 10 2.18 -25.70 22.66
N GLN A 11 3.18 -25.76 21.81
CA GLN A 11 4.03 -24.61 21.54
C GLN A 11 3.21 -23.55 20.80
N SER A 12 2.79 -22.56 21.57
CA SER A 12 2.13 -21.34 21.08
C SER A 12 2.96 -20.69 19.98
N GLY A 13 2.38 -20.62 18.78
CA GLY A 13 2.99 -20.06 17.57
C GLY A 13 3.17 -18.54 17.56
N THR A 14 3.06 -17.87 18.70
CA THR A 14 3.09 -16.39 18.84
C THR A 14 4.45 -15.78 18.50
N GLY A 15 5.56 -16.54 18.67
CA GLY A 15 6.92 -16.05 18.39
C GLY A 15 7.22 -15.81 16.90
N LYS A 16 6.57 -16.56 16.01
CA LYS A 16 6.78 -16.42 14.54
C LYS A 16 6.15 -15.16 13.96
N TRP A 17 5.04 -14.70 14.54
CA TRP A 17 4.34 -13.50 14.10
C TRP A 17 5.05 -12.20 14.48
N ILE A 18 5.75 -12.18 15.61
CA ILE A 18 6.53 -11.02 16.06
C ILE A 18 7.71 -10.78 15.11
N GLY A 19 8.36 -11.83 14.64
CA GLY A 19 9.48 -11.72 13.68
C GLY A 19 9.05 -11.10 12.34
N VAL A 20 7.87 -11.48 11.83
CA VAL A 20 7.32 -10.94 10.56
C VAL A 20 6.96 -9.45 10.70
N ALA A 21 6.37 -9.04 11.81
CA ALA A 21 6.03 -7.64 12.06
C ALA A 21 7.27 -6.73 12.11
N VAL A 22 8.36 -7.20 12.72
CA VAL A 22 9.63 -6.43 12.79
C VAL A 22 10.29 -6.29 11.43
N VAL A 23 10.28 -7.34 10.59
CA VAL A 23 10.86 -7.28 9.23
C VAL A 23 10.10 -6.29 8.35
N ILE A 24 8.77 -6.27 8.42
CA ILE A 24 7.92 -5.32 7.66
C ILE A 24 8.21 -3.88 8.12
N ALA A 25 8.38 -3.63 9.41
CA ALA A 25 8.70 -2.29 9.94
C ALA A 25 10.09 -1.80 9.46
N VAL A 26 11.08 -2.69 9.35
CA VAL A 26 12.43 -2.34 8.87
C VAL A 26 12.42 -2.01 7.36
N ILE A 27 11.66 -2.75 6.55
CA ILE A 27 11.54 -2.49 5.12
C ILE A 27 10.85 -1.14 4.87
N ILE A 28 9.77 -0.84 5.60
CA ILE A 28 9.05 0.44 5.48
C ILE A 28 9.93 1.60 5.97
N GLY A 29 10.63 1.44 7.09
CA GLY A 29 11.54 2.45 7.66
C GLY A 29 12.77 2.72 6.78
N GLY A 30 13.35 1.68 6.17
CA GLY A 30 14.55 1.79 5.32
C GLY A 30 14.31 2.58 4.03
N VAL A 31 13.16 2.41 3.39
CA VAL A 31 12.80 3.13 2.16
C VAL A 31 12.60 4.63 2.44
N VAL A 32 12.00 4.99 3.56
CA VAL A 32 11.79 6.40 3.96
C VAL A 32 13.12 7.09 4.27
N PHE A 33 14.09 6.39 4.87
CA PHE A 33 15.40 6.95 5.21
C PHE A 33 16.30 7.19 3.98
N PHE A 34 16.18 6.36 2.95
CA PHE A 34 17.01 6.49 1.74
C PHE A 34 16.52 7.57 0.78
N MET A 35 15.22 7.92 0.79
CA MET A 35 14.66 9.00 -0.04
C MET A 35 14.88 10.42 0.54
N GLY A 36 15.30 10.54 1.78
CA GLY A 36 15.50 11.82 2.48
C GLY A 36 16.85 12.53 2.22
N ARG A 37 17.76 11.98 1.40
CA ARG A 37 19.04 12.58 1.10
C ARG A 37 19.20 12.86 -0.40
N LYS A 38 18.74 14.01 -0.85
CA LYS A 38 19.29 14.68 -2.02
C LYS A 38 19.40 16.16 -1.77
N ASP A 39 20.64 16.57 -1.57
CA ASP A 39 21.09 17.94 -1.50
C ASP A 39 20.87 18.66 -2.84
N GLY A 40 20.72 19.97 -2.72
CA GLY A 40 20.34 20.88 -3.77
C GLY A 40 21.34 21.02 -4.91
N SER A 41 20.81 21.41 -6.03
CA SER A 41 21.49 22.25 -7.01
C SER A 41 20.46 23.11 -7.73
N GLN A 42 20.61 24.42 -7.54
CA GLN A 42 19.90 25.46 -8.28
C GLN A 42 20.45 25.50 -9.71
N ASN A 43 19.58 25.57 -10.70
CA ASN A 43 19.84 26.37 -11.89
C ASN A 43 18.55 26.85 -12.55
N ALA A 44 18.61 28.10 -12.97
CA ALA A 44 17.52 28.93 -13.41
C ALA A 44 17.08 28.72 -14.86
N ALA A 45 15.80 29.00 -15.07
CA ALA A 45 15.15 29.59 -16.24
C ALA A 45 15.15 28.85 -17.58
N THR A 46 13.97 28.41 -17.98
CA THR A 46 13.35 28.84 -19.25
C THR A 46 11.89 28.37 -19.26
N ALA A 47 10.96 29.29 -19.50
CA ALA A 47 9.54 29.03 -19.54
C ALA A 47 9.15 28.20 -20.77
N ALA A 48 8.39 27.12 -20.55
CA ALA A 48 7.63 26.41 -21.57
C ALA A 48 6.37 25.77 -20.92
N PRO A 49 5.32 25.43 -21.69
CA PRO A 49 3.94 25.52 -21.27
C PRO A 49 3.52 24.49 -20.21
N MET A 50 2.61 24.91 -19.36
CA MET A 50 2.01 24.19 -18.24
C MET A 50 1.50 22.80 -18.63
N SER A 51 2.31 21.78 -18.41
CA SER A 51 1.80 20.46 -18.03
C SER A 51 1.61 20.52 -16.52
N SER A 52 0.39 20.38 -16.05
CA SER A 52 0.07 20.31 -14.63
C SER A 52 0.67 19.04 -14.01
N VAL A 53 1.97 19.11 -13.69
CA VAL A 53 2.61 18.12 -12.84
C VAL A 53 1.94 18.25 -11.47
N PRO A 54 1.37 17.19 -10.89
CA PRO A 54 0.84 17.25 -9.53
C PRO A 54 1.95 17.75 -8.62
N SER A 55 1.73 18.86 -7.93
CA SER A 55 2.73 19.40 -7.04
C SER A 55 3.06 18.37 -5.96
N ALA A 56 4.31 18.26 -5.54
CA ALA A 56 4.73 17.36 -4.46
C ALA A 56 3.89 17.54 -3.18
N GLN A 57 3.35 18.74 -2.97
CA GLN A 57 2.46 19.09 -1.87
C GLN A 57 1.11 18.37 -2.00
N ALA A 58 0.50 18.35 -3.18
CA ALA A 58 -0.79 17.67 -3.41
C ALA A 58 -0.68 16.15 -3.19
N ASN A 59 0.44 15.55 -3.57
CA ASN A 59 0.70 14.12 -3.30
C ASN A 59 0.92 13.83 -1.82
N ALA A 60 1.59 14.70 -1.09
CA ALA A 60 1.82 14.53 0.36
C ALA A 60 0.51 14.64 1.14
N ASP A 61 -0.39 15.56 0.77
CA ASP A 61 -1.70 15.69 1.38
C ASP A 61 -2.59 14.48 1.04
N ALA A 62 -2.56 13.99 -0.21
CA ALA A 62 -3.31 12.80 -0.61
C ALA A 62 -2.97 11.56 0.23
N VAL A 63 -1.69 11.29 0.47
CA VAL A 63 -1.25 10.16 1.30
C VAL A 63 -1.75 10.28 2.75
N LYS A 64 -1.87 11.51 3.27
CA LYS A 64 -2.37 11.78 4.61
C LYS A 64 -3.88 11.68 4.71
N ASP A 65 -4.58 12.18 3.69
CA ASP A 65 -6.04 12.32 3.69
C ASP A 65 -6.77 11.05 3.21
N LEU A 66 -6.14 10.26 2.34
CA LEU A 66 -6.74 9.03 1.82
C LEU A 66 -6.41 7.83 2.71
N ARG A 67 -7.44 7.28 3.34
CA ARG A 67 -7.31 6.12 4.21
C ARG A 67 -7.87 4.85 3.56
N VAL A 68 -7.08 3.79 3.57
CA VAL A 68 -7.57 2.44 3.28
C VAL A 68 -8.34 1.95 4.50
N VAL A 69 -9.67 1.82 4.38
CA VAL A 69 -10.57 1.34 5.43
C VAL A 69 -10.56 -0.18 5.48
N SER A 70 -10.72 -0.79 4.32
CA SER A 70 -10.65 -2.24 4.16
C SER A 70 -10.00 -2.61 2.84
N ARG A 71 -9.39 -3.79 2.80
CA ARG A 71 -8.83 -4.34 1.57
C ARG A 71 -8.99 -5.86 1.56
N LYS A 72 -9.36 -6.39 0.41
CA LYS A 72 -9.44 -7.80 0.13
C LYS A 72 -8.77 -8.09 -1.20
N MET A 73 -7.98 -9.14 -1.26
CA MET A 73 -7.41 -9.65 -2.48
C MET A 73 -7.80 -11.11 -2.63
N ASP A 74 -8.37 -11.43 -3.77
CA ASP A 74 -8.71 -12.81 -4.14
C ASP A 74 -7.93 -13.18 -5.41
N LYS A 75 -7.50 -14.42 -5.50
CA LYS A 75 -6.94 -14.95 -6.74
C LYS A 75 -8.09 -15.29 -7.68
N ASP A 76 -8.10 -14.68 -8.85
CA ASP A 76 -9.11 -14.97 -9.85
C ASP A 76 -8.81 -16.25 -10.66
N TYR A 77 -9.73 -16.66 -11.56
CA TYR A 77 -9.58 -17.84 -12.39
C TYR A 77 -8.38 -17.79 -13.35
N SER A 78 -7.92 -16.59 -13.72
CA SER A 78 -6.73 -16.39 -14.54
C SER A 78 -5.44 -16.48 -13.75
N GLY A 79 -5.53 -16.53 -12.41
CA GLY A 79 -4.40 -16.49 -11.51
C GLY A 79 -3.90 -15.07 -11.21
N ALA A 80 -4.65 -14.03 -11.60
CA ALA A 80 -4.38 -12.66 -11.24
C ALA A 80 -4.90 -12.32 -9.83
N ALA A 81 -4.37 -11.26 -9.23
CA ALA A 81 -4.88 -10.66 -8.01
C ALA A 81 -6.08 -9.77 -8.35
N GLY A 82 -7.27 -10.16 -7.90
CA GLY A 82 -8.46 -9.30 -7.90
C GLY A 82 -8.56 -8.55 -6.58
N TRP A 83 -8.45 -7.24 -6.63
CA TRP A 83 -8.50 -6.36 -5.48
C TRP A 83 -9.88 -5.74 -5.29
N SER A 84 -10.34 -5.69 -4.04
CA SER A 84 -11.46 -4.89 -3.58
C SER A 84 -10.97 -4.03 -2.42
N VAL A 85 -10.93 -2.72 -2.61
CA VAL A 85 -10.33 -1.78 -1.66
C VAL A 85 -11.35 -0.68 -1.34
N GLU A 86 -11.70 -0.55 -0.08
CA GLU A 86 -12.50 0.56 0.42
C GLU A 86 -11.59 1.70 0.86
N LEU A 87 -11.76 2.85 0.24
CA LEU A 87 -11.02 4.08 0.51
C LEU A 87 -11.95 5.12 1.10
N ARG A 88 -11.43 5.91 2.03
CA ARG A 88 -12.10 7.07 2.60
C ARG A 88 -11.23 8.32 2.45
N ASN A 89 -11.85 9.40 1.97
CA ASN A 89 -11.27 10.72 1.98
C ASN A 89 -11.53 11.41 3.33
N LEU A 90 -10.49 11.71 4.09
CA LEU A 90 -10.57 12.41 5.38
C LEU A 90 -10.47 13.93 5.23
N SER A 91 -10.13 14.43 4.03
CA SER A 91 -10.13 15.86 3.74
C SER A 91 -11.53 16.45 3.90
N GLN A 92 -11.58 17.69 4.36
CA GLN A 92 -12.81 18.49 4.40
C GLN A 92 -12.90 19.48 3.23
N VAL A 93 -11.88 19.50 2.37
CA VAL A 93 -11.69 20.55 1.37
C VAL A 93 -11.41 20.01 -0.02
N TYR A 94 -10.66 18.91 -0.11
CA TYR A 94 -10.17 18.39 -1.39
C TYR A 94 -10.90 17.10 -1.79
N SER A 95 -11.33 17.07 -3.06
CA SER A 95 -11.67 15.83 -3.76
C SER A 95 -10.38 15.23 -4.34
N TYR A 96 -10.28 13.91 -4.35
CA TYR A 96 -9.12 13.19 -4.88
C TYR A 96 -9.50 12.27 -6.03
N SER A 97 -8.72 12.35 -7.13
CA SER A 97 -8.83 11.49 -8.31
C SER A 97 -7.47 10.92 -8.72
N ASN A 98 -7.45 10.00 -9.70
CA ASN A 98 -6.21 9.33 -10.15
C ASN A 98 -5.39 8.79 -8.98
N ILE A 99 -6.05 8.09 -8.05
CA ILE A 99 -5.44 7.61 -6.82
C ILE A 99 -4.39 6.55 -7.15
N GLN A 100 -3.14 6.84 -6.82
CA GLN A 100 -2.00 5.96 -7.04
C GLN A 100 -1.79 5.03 -5.85
N TYR A 101 -1.44 3.79 -6.15
CA TYR A 101 -1.17 2.78 -5.12
C TYR A 101 0.12 2.02 -5.41
N GLU A 102 0.63 1.40 -4.37
CA GLU A 102 1.70 0.41 -4.43
C GLU A 102 1.22 -0.85 -3.72
N THR A 103 1.41 -2.01 -4.36
CA THR A 103 1.21 -3.32 -3.74
C THR A 103 2.54 -4.03 -3.59
N THR A 104 2.70 -4.73 -2.48
CA THR A 104 3.89 -5.55 -2.21
C THR A 104 3.45 -6.97 -1.93
N TYR A 105 4.10 -7.93 -2.59
CA TYR A 105 3.86 -9.37 -2.46
C TYR A 105 5.08 -10.06 -1.87
N VAL A 106 4.84 -10.90 -0.87
CA VAL A 106 5.89 -11.56 -0.09
C VAL A 106 5.59 -13.06 0.02
N ALA A 107 6.60 -13.89 -0.12
CA ALA A 107 6.51 -15.33 0.09
C ALA A 107 6.42 -15.70 1.59
N ALA A 108 6.14 -16.97 1.88
CA ALA A 108 6.01 -17.46 3.27
C ALA A 108 7.31 -17.35 4.08
N ASP A 109 8.46 -17.35 3.43
CA ASP A 109 9.79 -17.16 4.03
C ASP A 109 10.20 -15.69 4.16
N SER A 110 9.27 -14.76 3.93
CA SER A 110 9.47 -13.32 3.92
C SER A 110 10.29 -12.77 2.74
N THR A 111 10.53 -13.57 1.70
CA THR A 111 11.16 -13.09 0.47
C THR A 111 10.22 -12.15 -0.29
N LEU A 112 10.70 -10.97 -0.69
CA LEU A 112 9.99 -10.05 -1.55
C LEU A 112 9.86 -10.65 -2.95
N LEU A 113 8.64 -10.87 -3.42
CA LEU A 113 8.35 -11.43 -4.75
C LEU A 113 8.18 -10.35 -5.81
N ALA A 114 7.41 -9.31 -5.48
CA ALA A 114 7.18 -8.18 -6.37
C ALA A 114 6.69 -6.95 -5.62
N THR A 115 6.92 -5.80 -6.23
CA THR A 115 6.27 -4.53 -5.89
C THR A 115 5.67 -3.97 -7.17
N ASN A 116 4.34 -3.79 -7.18
CA ASN A 116 3.62 -3.22 -8.31
C ASN A 116 3.15 -1.80 -7.97
N HIS A 117 3.09 -0.96 -8.99
CA HIS A 117 2.54 0.40 -8.89
C HIS A 117 1.42 0.55 -9.90
N GLY A 118 0.36 1.22 -9.51
CA GLY A 118 -0.79 1.45 -10.39
C GLY A 118 -1.62 2.64 -9.98
N THR A 119 -2.68 2.87 -10.77
CA THR A 119 -3.70 3.87 -10.47
C THR A 119 -5.04 3.17 -10.37
N ILE A 120 -5.81 3.50 -9.35
CA ILE A 120 -7.17 2.97 -9.19
C ILE A 120 -8.04 3.60 -10.28
N PRO A 121 -8.65 2.79 -11.18
CA PRO A 121 -9.37 3.30 -12.32
C PRO A 121 -10.66 4.00 -11.89
N SER A 122 -10.96 5.12 -12.54
CA SER A 122 -12.26 5.83 -12.49
C SER A 122 -12.79 6.14 -11.09
N LEU A 123 -11.91 6.29 -10.10
CA LEU A 123 -12.29 6.64 -8.74
C LEU A 123 -12.05 8.12 -8.48
N THR A 124 -13.10 8.82 -8.03
CA THR A 124 -13.00 10.15 -7.44
C THR A 124 -13.66 10.08 -6.07
N LEU A 125 -13.02 10.64 -5.06
CA LEU A 125 -13.50 10.69 -3.69
C LEU A 125 -13.68 12.14 -3.27
N ASP A 126 -14.90 12.55 -3.04
CA ASP A 126 -15.24 13.88 -2.50
C ASP A 126 -14.89 13.98 -1.00
N PRO A 127 -14.83 15.20 -0.43
CA PRO A 127 -14.56 15.39 0.99
C PRO A 127 -15.45 14.54 1.90
N GLY A 128 -14.83 13.73 2.76
CA GLY A 128 -15.53 12.86 3.71
C GLY A 128 -16.09 11.56 3.12
N GLU A 129 -16.04 11.38 1.80
CA GLU A 129 -16.62 10.25 1.09
C GLU A 129 -15.83 8.95 1.31
N SER A 130 -16.57 7.81 1.25
CA SER A 130 -16.00 6.47 1.19
C SER A 130 -16.53 5.73 -0.03
N GLN A 131 -15.64 5.10 -0.78
CA GLN A 131 -16.02 4.25 -1.92
C GLN A 131 -15.18 2.99 -1.98
N THR A 132 -15.76 1.93 -2.57
CA THR A 132 -15.05 0.69 -2.86
C THR A 132 -14.64 0.66 -4.32
N ALA A 133 -13.34 0.52 -4.56
CA ALA A 133 -12.77 0.31 -5.86
C ALA A 133 -12.42 -1.15 -6.10
N GLN A 134 -12.52 -1.59 -7.36
CA GLN A 134 -12.07 -2.92 -7.79
C GLN A 134 -11.09 -2.78 -8.95
N PHE A 135 -9.99 -3.52 -8.87
CA PHE A 135 -9.00 -3.57 -9.94
C PHE A 135 -8.27 -4.92 -9.94
N ARG A 136 -7.48 -5.15 -10.97
CA ARG A 136 -6.72 -6.38 -11.16
C ARG A 136 -5.27 -6.09 -11.48
N GLU A 137 -4.39 -6.99 -11.03
CA GLU A 137 -2.98 -6.94 -11.35
C GLU A 137 -2.35 -8.34 -11.36
N ALA A 138 -1.10 -8.44 -11.82
CA ALA A 138 -0.38 -9.70 -11.79
C ALA A 138 -0.14 -10.17 -10.36
N LEU A 139 -0.44 -11.43 -10.06
CA LEU A 139 -0.15 -12.08 -8.80
C LEU A 139 1.08 -12.97 -8.94
N PRO A 140 2.20 -12.67 -8.27
CA PRO A 140 3.37 -13.54 -8.29
C PRO A 140 3.07 -14.91 -7.68
N GLY A 141 3.58 -15.98 -8.32
CA GLY A 141 3.49 -17.32 -7.76
C GLY A 141 4.20 -17.41 -6.41
N GLY A 142 3.61 -18.16 -5.46
CA GLY A 142 4.19 -18.29 -4.12
C GLY A 142 3.87 -17.17 -3.15
N THR A 143 3.01 -16.21 -3.52
CA THR A 143 2.55 -15.15 -2.60
C THR A 143 1.84 -15.75 -1.39
N ALA A 144 2.32 -15.41 -0.20
CA ALA A 144 1.72 -15.75 1.08
C ALA A 144 1.15 -14.53 1.82
N LEU A 145 1.81 -13.38 1.65
CA LEU A 145 1.42 -12.12 2.26
C LEU A 145 1.39 -11.01 1.21
N TYR A 146 0.55 -10.03 1.44
CA TYR A 146 0.46 -8.85 0.59
C TYR A 146 0.13 -7.60 1.38
N THR A 147 0.58 -6.46 0.88
CA THR A 147 0.21 -5.14 1.40
C THR A 147 -0.23 -4.23 0.27
N LEU A 148 -1.03 -3.23 0.59
CA LEU A 148 -1.41 -2.16 -0.31
C LEU A 148 -1.34 -0.84 0.45
N LYS A 149 -0.72 0.16 -0.16
CA LYS A 149 -0.67 1.54 0.34
C LYS A 149 -1.00 2.53 -0.77
N ILE A 150 -1.55 3.67 -0.41
CA ILE A 150 -1.73 4.80 -1.31
C ILE A 150 -0.43 5.59 -1.37
N THR A 151 -0.01 5.94 -2.58
CA THR A 151 1.26 6.65 -2.83
C THR A 151 1.05 8.07 -3.34
N GLY A 152 -0.15 8.41 -3.81
CA GLY A 152 -0.49 9.74 -4.27
C GLY A 152 -1.89 9.82 -4.85
N ALA A 153 -2.33 11.03 -5.17
CA ALA A 153 -3.53 11.31 -5.94
C ALA A 153 -3.50 12.74 -6.47
N ILE A 154 -4.39 13.07 -7.41
CA ILE A 154 -4.62 14.44 -7.87
C ILE A 154 -5.70 15.05 -7.00
N ALA A 155 -5.36 16.16 -6.33
CA ALA A 155 -6.31 16.94 -5.54
C ALA A 155 -7.01 17.99 -6.40
N SER A 156 -8.30 18.22 -6.17
CA SER A 156 -9.12 19.32 -6.71
C SER A 156 -9.97 19.93 -5.61
N LYS A 157 -10.37 21.21 -5.78
CA LYS A 157 -11.31 21.92 -4.90
C LYS A 157 -12.62 22.14 -5.60
#